data_3d8bb7d08ff298d2ccd7c27aa16cd9b4
#
_entry.id   3d8bb7d08ff298d2ccd7c27aa16cd9b4
#
_cell.length_a   1.000
_cell.length_b   1.000
_cell.length_c   1.000
_cell.angle_alpha   90.00
_cell.angle_beta   90.00
_cell.angle_gamma   90.00
#
_symmetry.space_group_name_H-M   'P 1'
#
loop_
_entity.id
_entity.type
_entity.pdbx_description
1 polymer ?
#
loop_
_entity_poly.entity_id
_entity_poly.type
_entity_poly.pdbx_seq_one_letter_code
_entity_poly.pdbx_strand_id
1 'polypeptide(L)'
;MKKLSDFKDEINKCSKCGLCQSVCPVYKETGNDCAVSRGKFVMLDGVLKGDLKLNKNINKYLDLCLKCGKCKDFCPSSIDVCKIFETAKYEYMKSRFWGKIYFFLQSKLLKIPPIPLYKGCKHTPSAEGLKLLYFKGCVNKIFPQTDKLLKKIPNIEIIEKNFECCGLPFLSSGNLERFEEVKMYNLKLMDCDFDYILTDCASCESTLKQYTDAKFISFGELLVKQNMKFKFPKPIKVTFHKPCHLESDDFLKPLLENCKNVEYIEMENYDDCCGFAGEFAIKNHKISMAISKEKAQNIINTGADYVVTTCPACILGLNQGLLGKVKVLSLTDFISLAHLLS
;
A
#
# COMPACT_ATOMS: atom_id res chain seq x y z
N MET A 1 -1.44 9.66 21.68
CA MET A 1 -2.26 8.74 20.88
C MET A 1 -3.74 8.95 21.19
N LYS A 2 -4.60 8.98 20.17
CA LYS A 2 -6.07 9.04 20.34
C LYS A 2 -6.59 7.73 20.92
N LYS A 3 -7.66 7.83 21.73
CA LYS A 3 -8.44 6.69 22.25
C LYS A 3 -9.68 6.48 21.36
N LEU A 4 -10.30 5.33 21.46
CA LEU A 4 -11.55 5.05 20.73
C LEU A 4 -12.65 6.04 21.11
N SER A 5 -12.69 6.49 22.37
CA SER A 5 -13.61 7.53 22.86
C SER A 5 -13.48 8.86 22.10
N ASP A 6 -12.30 9.19 21.60
CA ASP A 6 -12.04 10.46 20.88
C ASP A 6 -12.65 10.44 19.45
N PHE A 7 -13.11 9.28 18.99
CA PHE A 7 -13.80 9.09 17.71
C PHE A 7 -15.33 8.95 17.84
N LYS A 8 -15.89 9.20 19.02
CA LYS A 8 -17.33 9.04 19.28
C LYS A 8 -18.18 9.86 18.28
N ASP A 9 -17.83 11.12 18.09
CA ASP A 9 -18.57 12.00 17.18
C ASP A 9 -18.41 11.57 15.72
N GLU A 10 -17.23 11.08 15.34
CA GLU A 10 -16.97 10.59 13.99
C GLU A 10 -17.74 9.29 13.70
N ILE A 11 -17.79 8.35 14.66
CA ILE A 11 -18.60 7.14 14.57
C ILE A 11 -20.09 7.48 14.47
N ASN A 12 -20.57 8.49 15.20
CA ASN A 12 -21.96 8.93 15.18
C ASN A 12 -22.38 9.62 13.85
N LYS A 13 -21.43 10.13 13.06
CA LYS A 13 -21.72 10.62 11.70
C LYS A 13 -22.18 9.50 10.74
N CYS A 14 -22.00 8.24 11.10
CA CYS A 14 -22.42 7.12 10.28
C CYS A 14 -23.95 7.03 10.20
N SER A 15 -24.54 7.42 9.07
CA SER A 15 -25.98 7.32 8.81
C SER A 15 -26.47 5.88 8.57
N LYS A 16 -25.59 4.90 8.61
CA LYS A 16 -25.90 3.48 8.38
C LYS A 16 -26.51 3.18 7.01
N CYS A 17 -26.24 4.02 5.99
CA CYS A 17 -26.82 3.96 4.65
C CYS A 17 -26.48 2.68 3.86
N GLY A 18 -25.40 1.98 4.19
CA GLY A 18 -25.00 0.72 3.53
C GLY A 18 -24.10 0.87 2.31
N LEU A 19 -23.77 2.08 1.81
CA LEU A 19 -22.89 2.26 0.65
C LEU A 19 -21.54 1.55 0.78
N CYS A 20 -21.01 1.47 1.99
CA CYS A 20 -19.77 0.73 2.24
C CYS A 20 -19.87 -0.79 1.99
N GLN A 21 -21.09 -1.37 1.90
CA GLN A 21 -21.29 -2.78 1.57
C GLN A 21 -21.06 -3.04 0.10
N SER A 22 -21.53 -2.13 -0.80
CA SER A 22 -21.44 -2.32 -2.25
C SER A 22 -20.00 -2.38 -2.75
N VAL A 23 -19.05 -1.76 -2.03
CA VAL A 23 -17.64 -1.66 -2.43
C VAL A 23 -16.68 -2.51 -1.58
N CYS A 24 -17.19 -3.21 -0.57
CA CYS A 24 -16.32 -3.98 0.34
C CYS A 24 -16.04 -5.38 -0.20
N PRO A 25 -14.79 -5.71 -0.59
CA PRO A 25 -14.46 -7.02 -1.11
C PRO A 25 -14.67 -8.13 -0.07
N VAL A 26 -14.48 -7.84 1.22
CA VAL A 26 -14.74 -8.83 2.28
C VAL A 26 -16.24 -9.10 2.45
N TYR A 27 -17.08 -8.07 2.30
CA TYR A 27 -18.54 -8.26 2.33
C TYR A 27 -19.01 -9.07 1.13
N LYS A 28 -18.48 -8.78 -0.06
CA LYS A 28 -18.79 -9.51 -1.29
C LYS A 28 -18.55 -11.02 -1.13
N GLU A 29 -17.45 -11.39 -0.47
CA GLU A 29 -17.09 -12.79 -0.22
C GLU A 29 -17.84 -13.45 0.94
N THR A 30 -18.27 -12.69 1.93
CA THR A 30 -18.78 -13.28 3.17
C THR A 30 -20.28 -13.09 3.37
N GLY A 31 -20.91 -12.10 2.72
CA GLY A 31 -22.28 -11.67 2.99
C GLY A 31 -22.51 -11.18 4.44
N ASN A 32 -21.42 -10.93 5.21
CA ASN A 32 -21.52 -10.66 6.63
C ASN A 32 -21.49 -9.16 6.93
N ASP A 33 -22.61 -8.62 7.41
CA ASP A 33 -22.75 -7.20 7.78
C ASP A 33 -21.74 -6.74 8.85
N CYS A 34 -21.32 -7.60 9.76
CA CYS A 34 -20.33 -7.26 10.77
C CYS A 34 -18.91 -7.13 10.19
N ALA A 35 -18.67 -7.64 8.97
CA ALA A 35 -17.36 -7.52 8.30
C ALA A 35 -17.16 -6.16 7.63
N VAL A 36 -18.22 -5.40 7.39
CA VAL A 36 -18.18 -4.09 6.72
C VAL A 36 -18.17 -2.93 7.73
N SER A 37 -17.78 -1.74 7.27
CA SER A 37 -17.63 -0.55 8.14
C SER A 37 -18.89 -0.22 8.93
N ARG A 38 -20.07 -0.27 8.30
CA ARG A 38 -21.35 -0.02 8.98
C ARG A 38 -21.56 -0.92 10.21
N GLY A 39 -21.39 -2.23 10.04
CA GLY A 39 -21.58 -3.19 11.14
C GLY A 39 -20.52 -3.02 12.23
N LYS A 40 -19.28 -2.73 11.86
CA LYS A 40 -18.21 -2.43 12.81
C LYS A 40 -18.50 -1.18 13.63
N PHE A 41 -19.03 -0.12 13.00
CA PHE A 41 -19.41 1.10 13.72
C PHE A 41 -20.56 0.88 14.69
N VAL A 42 -21.54 0.04 14.34
CA VAL A 42 -22.62 -0.35 15.30
C VAL A 42 -22.03 -1.04 16.53
N MET A 43 -21.08 -1.97 16.32
CA MET A 43 -20.42 -2.64 17.45
C MET A 43 -19.57 -1.68 18.30
N LEU A 44 -18.81 -0.77 17.65
CA LEU A 44 -17.98 0.20 18.37
C LEU A 44 -18.81 1.26 19.09
N ASP A 45 -19.94 1.69 18.53
CA ASP A 45 -20.90 2.57 19.22
C ASP A 45 -21.46 1.88 20.49
N GLY A 46 -21.83 0.59 20.39
CA GLY A 46 -22.24 -0.18 21.57
C GLY A 46 -21.14 -0.31 22.62
N VAL A 47 -19.86 -0.39 22.20
CA VAL A 47 -18.72 -0.37 23.14
C VAL A 47 -18.59 0.99 23.82
N LEU A 48 -18.74 2.09 23.07
CA LEU A 48 -18.65 3.46 23.61
C LEU A 48 -19.80 3.81 24.55
N LYS A 49 -20.98 3.22 24.35
CA LYS A 49 -22.15 3.36 25.25
C LYS A 49 -22.07 2.45 26.48
N GLY A 50 -21.17 1.49 26.51
CA GLY A 50 -21.07 0.51 27.59
C GLY A 50 -21.99 -0.71 27.44
N ASP A 51 -22.77 -0.80 26.36
CA ASP A 51 -23.68 -1.93 26.06
C ASP A 51 -22.90 -3.19 25.67
N LEU A 52 -21.72 -3.01 25.07
CA LEU A 52 -20.84 -4.08 24.64
C LEU A 52 -19.44 -3.90 25.26
N LYS A 53 -18.75 -5.02 25.46
CA LYS A 53 -17.32 -5.02 25.84
C LYS A 53 -16.46 -5.25 24.62
N LEU A 54 -15.39 -4.47 24.46
CA LEU A 54 -14.37 -4.71 23.42
C LEU A 54 -13.69 -6.06 23.70
N ASN A 55 -14.11 -7.09 23.00
CA ASN A 55 -13.74 -8.48 23.25
C ASN A 55 -13.19 -9.17 21.99
N LYS A 56 -12.85 -10.47 22.12
CA LYS A 56 -12.28 -11.27 21.02
C LYS A 56 -13.20 -11.32 19.78
N ASN A 57 -14.52 -11.34 19.97
CA ASN A 57 -15.47 -11.42 18.86
C ASN A 57 -15.48 -10.12 18.06
N ILE A 58 -15.53 -8.95 18.73
CA ILE A 58 -15.44 -7.65 18.06
C ILE A 58 -14.09 -7.53 17.33
N ASN A 59 -12.98 -7.90 18.00
CA ASN A 59 -11.67 -7.84 17.36
C ASN A 59 -11.57 -8.76 16.13
N LYS A 60 -12.20 -9.93 16.14
CA LYS A 60 -12.29 -10.79 14.96
C LYS A 60 -12.92 -10.07 13.76
N TYR A 61 -13.97 -9.28 13.98
CA TYR A 61 -14.57 -8.49 12.91
C TYR A 61 -13.69 -7.30 12.50
N LEU A 62 -12.96 -6.68 13.44
CA LEU A 62 -11.98 -5.65 13.09
C LEU A 62 -10.84 -6.22 12.23
N ASP A 63 -10.45 -7.48 12.45
CA ASP A 63 -9.47 -8.19 11.63
C ASP A 63 -9.99 -8.53 10.21
N LEU A 64 -11.31 -8.55 10.00
CA LEU A 64 -11.95 -8.69 8.68
C LEU A 64 -11.94 -7.36 7.93
N CYS A 65 -10.76 -6.76 7.75
CA CYS A 65 -10.59 -5.50 7.02
C CYS A 65 -9.26 -5.50 6.25
N LEU A 66 -9.34 -5.36 4.94
CA LEU A 66 -8.18 -5.23 4.04
C LEU A 66 -7.53 -3.85 4.11
N LYS A 67 -8.17 -2.87 4.75
CA LYS A 67 -7.71 -1.47 4.83
C LYS A 67 -7.47 -0.82 3.46
N CYS A 68 -8.24 -1.25 2.47
CA CYS A 68 -8.15 -0.76 1.11
C CYS A 68 -8.71 0.68 0.91
N GLY A 69 -9.41 1.22 1.89
CA GLY A 69 -9.93 2.59 1.85
C GLY A 69 -11.23 2.78 1.04
N LYS A 70 -11.64 1.89 0.14
CA LYS A 70 -12.82 2.09 -0.73
C LYS A 70 -14.09 2.53 0.03
N CYS A 71 -14.32 1.99 1.21
CA CYS A 71 -15.48 2.38 2.03
C CYS A 71 -15.40 3.82 2.57
N LYS A 72 -14.21 4.43 2.66
CA LYS A 72 -14.02 5.85 2.98
C LYS A 72 -14.37 6.71 1.77
N ASP A 73 -13.89 6.34 0.60
CA ASP A 73 -14.07 7.09 -0.65
C ASP A 73 -15.55 7.14 -1.06
N PHE A 74 -16.30 6.08 -0.79
CA PHE A 74 -17.75 5.99 -1.04
C PHE A 74 -18.61 6.51 0.13
N CYS A 75 -18.01 6.97 1.22
CA CYS A 75 -18.75 7.42 2.39
C CYS A 75 -19.18 8.89 2.24
N PRO A 76 -20.50 9.22 2.21
CA PRO A 76 -20.96 10.60 2.11
C PRO A 76 -20.59 11.44 3.33
N SER A 77 -20.28 10.79 4.47
CA SER A 77 -19.81 11.45 5.69
C SER A 77 -18.30 11.51 5.81
N SER A 78 -17.54 11.04 4.82
CA SER A 78 -16.07 11.06 4.74
C SER A 78 -15.35 10.54 6.01
N ILE A 79 -15.88 9.49 6.65
CA ILE A 79 -15.37 8.95 7.90
C ILE A 79 -14.02 8.26 7.68
N ASP A 80 -13.01 8.55 8.51
CA ASP A 80 -11.72 7.86 8.48
C ASP A 80 -11.79 6.47 9.16
N VAL A 81 -12.37 5.54 8.41
CA VAL A 81 -12.66 4.18 8.85
C VAL A 81 -11.42 3.44 9.34
N CYS A 82 -10.32 3.56 8.61
CA CYS A 82 -9.09 2.80 8.92
C CYS A 82 -8.52 3.20 10.28
N LYS A 83 -8.44 4.49 10.55
CA LYS A 83 -7.89 5.04 11.79
C LYS A 83 -8.71 4.65 13.01
N ILE A 84 -10.04 4.63 12.89
CA ILE A 84 -10.94 4.21 13.99
C ILE A 84 -10.71 2.72 14.29
N PHE A 85 -10.61 1.86 13.26
CA PHE A 85 -10.42 0.42 13.48
C PHE A 85 -9.03 0.09 14.01
N GLU A 86 -8.00 0.82 13.59
CA GLU A 86 -6.63 0.69 14.12
C GLU A 86 -6.58 1.03 15.61
N THR A 87 -7.25 2.11 16.00
CA THR A 87 -7.36 2.53 17.41
C THR A 87 -8.12 1.49 18.24
N ALA A 88 -9.25 0.97 17.76
CA ALA A 88 -10.00 -0.06 18.44
C ALA A 88 -9.20 -1.36 18.61
N LYS A 89 -8.47 -1.78 17.56
CA LYS A 89 -7.55 -2.93 17.64
C LYS A 89 -6.43 -2.71 18.65
N TYR A 90 -5.82 -1.54 18.66
CA TYR A 90 -4.79 -1.18 19.63
C TYR A 90 -5.30 -1.31 21.06
N GLU A 91 -6.44 -0.70 21.39
CA GLU A 91 -7.00 -0.78 22.75
C GLU A 91 -7.29 -2.23 23.16
N TYR A 92 -7.87 -3.02 22.24
CA TYR A 92 -8.12 -4.43 22.50
C TYR A 92 -6.82 -5.21 22.77
N MET A 93 -5.82 -5.06 21.92
CA MET A 93 -4.56 -5.79 22.03
C MET A 93 -3.75 -5.36 23.25
N LYS A 94 -3.70 -4.06 23.54
CA LYS A 94 -2.98 -3.50 24.70
C LYS A 94 -3.58 -3.94 26.03
N SER A 95 -4.90 -4.15 26.09
CA SER A 95 -5.58 -4.63 27.30
C SER A 95 -5.27 -6.09 27.65
N ARG A 96 -4.61 -6.84 26.75
CA ARG A 96 -4.38 -8.29 26.92
C ARG A 96 -2.89 -8.62 27.00
N PHE A 97 -2.55 -9.57 27.88
CA PHE A 97 -1.17 -10.04 28.03
C PHE A 97 -0.58 -10.57 26.72
N TRP A 98 -1.29 -11.46 26.03
CA TRP A 98 -0.85 -12.00 24.73
C TRP A 98 -0.79 -10.94 23.62
N GLY A 99 -1.59 -9.89 23.69
CA GLY A 99 -1.52 -8.77 22.77
C GLY A 99 -0.23 -7.98 22.93
N LYS A 100 0.20 -7.75 24.17
CA LYS A 100 1.49 -7.09 24.46
C LYS A 100 2.68 -7.94 23.98
N ILE A 101 2.65 -9.24 24.18
CA ILE A 101 3.66 -10.18 23.67
C ILE A 101 3.69 -10.13 22.14
N TYR A 102 2.54 -10.16 21.48
CA TYR A 102 2.43 -10.07 20.04
C TYR A 102 3.06 -8.78 19.51
N PHE A 103 2.76 -7.61 20.08
CA PHE A 103 3.35 -6.34 19.70
C PHE A 103 4.86 -6.32 19.91
N PHE A 104 5.35 -6.89 21.01
CA PHE A 104 6.78 -7.01 21.28
C PHE A 104 7.48 -7.87 20.21
N LEU A 105 6.95 -9.05 19.92
CA LEU A 105 7.50 -9.95 18.90
C LEU A 105 7.46 -9.32 17.52
N GLN A 106 6.35 -8.70 17.14
CA GLN A 106 6.22 -7.98 15.86
C GLN A 106 7.26 -6.87 15.74
N SER A 107 7.46 -6.10 16.81
CA SER A 107 8.46 -5.01 16.84
C SER A 107 9.90 -5.54 16.69
N LYS A 108 10.18 -6.75 17.14
CA LYS A 108 11.48 -7.41 16.97
C LYS A 108 11.66 -8.02 15.58
N LEU A 109 10.65 -8.75 15.10
CA LEU A 109 10.69 -9.46 13.80
C LEU A 109 10.72 -8.49 12.61
N LEU A 110 9.99 -7.36 12.69
CA LEU A 110 9.95 -6.34 11.64
C LEU A 110 11.05 -5.26 11.79
N LYS A 111 11.90 -5.34 12.78
CA LYS A 111 13.22 -4.73 12.73
C LYS A 111 14.05 -5.50 11.69
N ILE A 112 13.74 -5.27 10.42
CA ILE A 112 14.64 -5.69 9.35
C ILE A 112 15.86 -4.78 9.51
N PRO A 113 17.00 -5.31 9.99
CA PRO A 113 18.22 -4.51 10.00
C PRO A 113 18.44 -4.04 8.57
N PRO A 114 19.04 -2.87 8.37
CA PRO A 114 19.53 -2.51 7.05
C PRO A 114 20.46 -3.64 6.65
N ILE A 115 19.99 -4.55 5.79
CA ILE A 115 20.87 -5.55 5.20
C ILE A 115 21.85 -4.73 4.36
N PRO A 116 23.13 -4.68 4.71
CA PRO A 116 24.11 -3.89 3.96
C PRO A 116 24.50 -4.64 2.68
N LEU A 117 23.50 -5.12 1.93
CA LEU A 117 23.71 -5.86 0.69
C LEU A 117 23.98 -4.93 -0.49
N TYR A 118 23.81 -3.64 -0.31
CA TYR A 118 24.05 -2.70 -1.40
C TYR A 118 24.70 -1.41 -0.88
N LYS A 119 25.93 -1.13 -1.32
CA LYS A 119 26.53 0.20 -1.20
C LYS A 119 25.76 1.13 -2.12
N GLY A 120 25.03 2.09 -1.54
CA GLY A 120 24.26 3.09 -2.27
C GLY A 120 25.05 3.71 -3.41
N CYS A 121 24.34 4.03 -4.48
CA CYS A 121 24.93 4.74 -5.58
C CYS A 121 25.22 6.17 -5.18
N LYS A 122 26.48 6.59 -5.24
CA LYS A 122 26.81 7.99 -5.26
C LYS A 122 26.43 8.52 -6.65
N HIS A 123 25.31 9.24 -6.73
CA HIS A 123 25.04 10.09 -7.89
C HIS A 123 25.98 11.29 -7.82
N THR A 124 26.57 11.66 -8.94
CA THR A 124 27.29 12.93 -9.06
C THR A 124 26.24 14.05 -9.02
N PRO A 125 26.35 14.99 -8.06
CA PRO A 125 25.41 16.10 -7.99
C PRO A 125 25.51 16.93 -9.28
N SER A 126 24.39 17.16 -9.97
CA SER A 126 24.30 18.23 -10.96
C SER A 126 23.79 19.47 -10.26
N ALA A 127 24.41 20.61 -10.50
CA ALA A 127 24.06 21.88 -9.85
C ALA A 127 22.61 22.35 -10.13
N GLU A 128 21.91 21.75 -11.08
CA GLU A 128 20.55 22.07 -11.52
C GLU A 128 19.59 20.85 -11.49
N GLY A 129 19.99 19.73 -10.88
CA GLY A 129 19.19 18.50 -10.85
C GLY A 129 18.09 18.50 -9.81
N LEU A 130 17.00 17.78 -10.09
CA LEU A 130 15.90 17.55 -9.16
C LEU A 130 16.40 16.74 -7.95
N LYS A 131 16.31 17.28 -6.75
CA LYS A 131 16.74 16.63 -5.49
C LYS A 131 15.65 15.69 -4.99
N LEU A 132 15.93 14.41 -4.94
CA LEU A 132 14.98 13.38 -4.56
C LEU A 132 15.44 12.65 -3.30
N LEU A 133 14.69 12.79 -2.21
CA LEU A 133 14.87 11.96 -1.03
C LEU A 133 14.24 10.59 -1.27
N TYR A 134 15.07 9.57 -1.56
CA TYR A 134 14.56 8.26 -1.89
C TYR A 134 14.18 7.44 -0.64
N PHE A 135 12.88 7.30 -0.42
CA PHE A 135 12.36 6.39 0.60
C PHE A 135 12.36 4.95 0.06
N LYS A 136 13.45 4.25 0.27
CA LYS A 136 13.59 2.85 -0.12
C LYS A 136 12.76 1.95 0.78
N GLY A 137 11.65 1.46 0.27
CA GLY A 137 10.75 0.54 0.98
C GLY A 137 11.43 -0.78 1.37
N CYS A 138 10.88 -1.48 2.37
CA CYS A 138 11.48 -2.71 2.92
C CYS A 138 11.67 -3.82 1.87
N VAL A 139 10.78 -3.94 0.89
CA VAL A 139 10.90 -4.94 -0.18
C VAL A 139 12.00 -4.56 -1.16
N ASN A 140 12.14 -3.28 -1.49
CA ASN A 140 13.16 -2.82 -2.43
C ASN A 140 14.58 -2.85 -1.85
N LYS A 141 14.71 -2.90 -0.52
CA LYS A 141 16.00 -3.22 0.12
C LYS A 141 16.50 -4.62 -0.24
N ILE A 142 15.56 -5.55 -0.51
CA ILE A 142 15.88 -6.94 -0.88
C ILE A 142 16.05 -7.06 -2.40
N PHE A 143 15.25 -6.32 -3.18
CA PHE A 143 15.23 -6.37 -4.65
C PHE A 143 15.55 -4.98 -5.26
N PRO A 144 16.82 -4.58 -5.37
CA PRO A 144 17.25 -3.21 -5.69
C PRO A 144 17.18 -2.89 -7.20
N GLN A 145 16.11 -3.25 -7.92
CA GLN A 145 15.97 -2.94 -9.35
C GLN A 145 15.80 -1.44 -9.60
N THR A 146 15.06 -0.76 -8.72
CA THR A 146 14.85 0.69 -8.80
C THR A 146 16.18 1.44 -8.78
N ASP A 147 17.13 1.05 -7.94
CA ASP A 147 18.46 1.68 -7.85
C ASP A 147 19.22 1.63 -9.18
N LYS A 148 19.09 0.54 -9.93
CA LYS A 148 19.74 0.39 -11.24
C LYS A 148 19.12 1.31 -12.30
N LEU A 149 17.82 1.52 -12.23
CA LEU A 149 17.10 2.40 -13.14
C LEU A 149 17.34 3.88 -12.82
N LEU A 150 17.35 4.25 -11.54
CA LEU A 150 17.61 5.62 -11.09
C LEU A 150 18.95 6.15 -11.62
N LYS A 151 19.98 5.28 -11.71
CA LYS A 151 21.30 5.65 -12.28
C LYS A 151 21.26 6.10 -13.74
N LYS A 152 20.21 5.69 -14.47
CA LYS A 152 20.06 5.98 -15.90
C LYS A 152 19.20 7.22 -16.15
N ILE A 153 18.58 7.79 -15.11
CA ILE A 153 17.74 8.97 -15.23
C ILE A 153 18.63 10.21 -15.14
N PRO A 154 18.61 11.09 -16.14
CA PRO A 154 19.42 12.30 -16.14
C PRO A 154 18.83 13.37 -15.19
N ASN A 155 19.64 14.36 -14.83
CA ASN A 155 19.25 15.56 -14.09
C ASN A 155 18.49 15.30 -12.79
N ILE A 156 18.89 14.27 -12.04
CA ILE A 156 18.38 13.98 -10.69
C ILE A 156 19.56 13.81 -9.72
N GLU A 157 19.33 14.25 -8.49
CA GLU A 157 20.20 13.99 -7.34
C GLU A 157 19.44 13.10 -6.38
N ILE A 158 19.98 11.92 -6.05
CA ILE A 158 19.35 10.97 -5.13
C ILE A 158 19.98 11.10 -3.75
N ILE A 159 19.16 11.48 -2.77
CA ILE A 159 19.51 11.52 -1.36
C ILE A 159 19.03 10.23 -0.72
N GLU A 160 19.97 9.37 -0.32
CA GLU A 160 19.67 8.13 0.38
C GLU A 160 19.87 8.27 1.88
N LYS A 161 18.90 7.81 2.66
CA LYS A 161 18.97 7.72 4.12
C LYS A 161 18.61 6.31 4.57
N ASN A 162 19.02 5.95 5.77
CA ASN A 162 18.75 4.62 6.31
C ASN A 162 17.39 4.53 6.99
N PHE A 163 16.31 4.75 6.22
CA PHE A 163 14.94 4.68 6.70
C PHE A 163 14.59 3.30 7.26
N GLU A 164 13.75 3.28 8.30
CA GLU A 164 13.02 2.06 8.69
C GLU A 164 11.82 1.82 7.74
N CYS A 165 10.99 0.81 8.03
CA CYS A 165 9.73 0.57 7.34
C CYS A 165 8.83 1.82 7.40
N CYS A 166 7.94 2.03 6.41
CA CYS A 166 6.95 3.12 6.47
C CYS A 166 5.98 3.01 7.66
N GLY A 167 5.88 1.85 8.30
CA GLY A 167 5.02 1.63 9.46
C GLY A 167 3.67 0.98 9.17
N LEU A 168 3.26 0.81 7.90
CA LEU A 168 1.97 0.23 7.55
C LEU A 168 1.66 -1.13 8.22
N PRO A 169 2.62 -2.08 8.35
CA PRO A 169 2.35 -3.33 9.07
C PRO A 169 1.96 -3.12 10.54
N PHE A 170 2.51 -2.10 11.19
CA PHE A 170 2.17 -1.75 12.57
C PHE A 170 0.78 -1.13 12.68
N LEU A 171 0.43 -0.21 11.78
CA LEU A 171 -0.93 0.31 11.65
C LEU A 171 -1.94 -0.83 11.43
N SER A 172 -1.64 -1.73 10.50
CA SER A 172 -2.53 -2.85 10.15
C SER A 172 -2.80 -3.79 11.31
N SER A 173 -1.82 -4.02 12.17
CA SER A 173 -1.96 -4.86 13.36
C SER A 173 -2.55 -4.11 14.56
N GLY A 174 -2.63 -2.79 14.53
CA GLY A 174 -2.99 -1.94 15.66
C GLY A 174 -1.83 -1.67 16.62
N ASN A 175 -0.58 -1.92 16.25
CA ASN A 175 0.60 -1.60 17.06
C ASN A 175 1.00 -0.13 16.90
N LEU A 176 0.14 0.76 17.41
CA LEU A 176 0.28 2.21 17.22
C LEU A 176 1.51 2.79 17.92
N GLU A 177 1.96 2.19 19.02
CA GLU A 177 3.18 2.63 19.71
C GLU A 177 4.40 2.46 18.81
N ARG A 178 4.56 1.28 18.21
CA ARG A 178 5.67 1.02 17.29
C ARG A 178 5.55 1.83 16.00
N PHE A 179 4.34 2.08 15.53
CA PHE A 179 4.13 2.98 14.40
C PHE A 179 4.66 4.39 14.69
N GLU A 180 4.33 4.97 15.85
CA GLU A 180 4.81 6.31 16.22
C GLU A 180 6.34 6.35 16.39
N GLU A 181 6.95 5.30 16.95
CA GLU A 181 8.42 5.20 17.04
C GLU A 181 9.08 5.25 15.65
N VAL A 182 8.58 4.44 14.72
CA VAL A 182 9.09 4.36 13.34
C VAL A 182 8.85 5.68 12.59
N LYS A 183 7.68 6.27 12.74
CA LYS A 183 7.36 7.59 12.21
C LYS A 183 8.35 8.65 12.67
N MET A 184 8.57 8.75 13.97
CA MET A 184 9.50 9.73 14.54
C MET A 184 10.95 9.50 14.08
N TYR A 185 11.36 8.24 13.94
CA TYR A 185 12.68 7.91 13.41
C TYR A 185 12.83 8.36 11.95
N ASN A 186 11.85 8.03 11.11
CA ASN A 186 11.88 8.39 9.69
C ASN A 186 11.80 9.91 9.49
N LEU A 187 10.96 10.62 10.26
CA LEU A 187 10.87 12.09 10.19
C LEU A 187 12.20 12.78 10.48
N LYS A 188 12.98 12.30 11.47
CA LYS A 188 14.31 12.83 11.74
C LYS A 188 15.27 12.71 10.54
N LEU A 189 15.11 11.65 9.75
CA LEU A 189 15.94 11.45 8.56
C LEU A 189 15.47 12.28 7.36
N MET A 190 14.23 12.78 7.39
CA MET A 190 13.68 13.68 6.38
C MET A 190 14.05 15.15 6.61
N ASP A 191 14.74 15.48 7.71
CA ASP A 191 15.25 16.83 7.99
C ASP A 191 16.49 17.12 7.13
N CYS A 192 16.26 17.38 5.85
CA CYS A 192 17.27 17.77 4.86
C CYS A 192 16.59 18.48 3.68
N ASP A 193 17.39 19.15 2.84
CA ASP A 193 16.90 19.86 1.66
C ASP A 193 16.62 18.88 0.51
N PHE A 194 15.37 18.84 0.00
CA PHE A 194 14.94 18.05 -1.15
C PHE A 194 13.69 18.65 -1.79
N ASP A 195 13.46 18.34 -3.06
CA ASP A 195 12.25 18.77 -3.78
C ASP A 195 11.08 17.81 -3.57
N TYR A 196 11.35 16.51 -3.59
CA TYR A 196 10.35 15.44 -3.47
C TYR A 196 10.87 14.26 -2.67
N ILE A 197 9.96 13.58 -2.00
CA ILE A 197 10.19 12.21 -1.52
C ILE A 197 9.85 11.25 -2.66
N LEU A 198 10.86 10.54 -3.19
CA LEU A 198 10.67 9.50 -4.20
C LEU A 198 10.25 8.20 -3.54
N THR A 199 9.19 7.58 -4.07
CA THR A 199 8.76 6.24 -3.67
C THR A 199 8.55 5.34 -4.89
N ASP A 200 8.74 4.04 -4.73
CA ASP A 200 8.43 3.00 -5.70
C ASP A 200 7.41 1.98 -5.16
N CYS A 201 6.72 2.37 -4.07
CA CYS A 201 5.69 1.58 -3.41
C CYS A 201 4.52 2.45 -3.00
N ALA A 202 3.36 2.28 -3.64
CA ALA A 202 2.13 3.02 -3.33
C ALA A 202 1.72 2.93 -1.85
N SER A 203 1.90 1.77 -1.22
CA SER A 203 1.60 1.60 0.21
C SER A 203 2.56 2.38 1.12
N CYS A 204 3.83 2.52 0.74
CA CYS A 204 4.77 3.36 1.47
C CYS A 204 4.38 4.83 1.35
N GLU A 205 4.11 5.29 0.14
CA GLU A 205 3.70 6.68 -0.13
C GLU A 205 2.46 7.07 0.68
N SER A 206 1.38 6.29 0.57
CA SER A 206 0.14 6.53 1.31
C SER A 206 0.34 6.55 2.83
N THR A 207 1.29 5.77 3.34
CA THR A 207 1.60 5.77 4.78
C THR A 207 2.42 6.99 5.18
N LEU A 208 3.42 7.37 4.37
CA LEU A 208 4.25 8.54 4.63
C LEU A 208 3.47 9.84 4.59
N LYS A 209 2.50 9.98 3.68
CA LYS A 209 1.57 11.12 3.60
C LYS A 209 0.74 11.31 4.89
N GLN A 210 0.65 10.30 5.76
CA GLN A 210 -0.03 10.44 7.05
C GLN A 210 0.79 11.19 8.10
N TYR A 211 2.08 11.39 7.90
CA TYR A 211 2.94 12.03 8.88
C TYR A 211 3.91 13.08 8.36
N THR A 212 3.85 13.41 7.07
CA THR A 212 4.58 14.55 6.49
C THR A 212 3.80 15.19 5.36
N ASP A 213 3.84 16.53 5.26
CA ASP A 213 3.26 17.32 4.19
C ASP A 213 4.24 17.56 3.03
N ALA A 214 5.37 16.85 3.03
CA ALA A 214 6.35 16.90 1.95
C ALA A 214 5.71 16.50 0.62
N LYS A 215 6.25 17.03 -0.48
CA LYS A 215 5.82 16.64 -1.83
C LYS A 215 6.34 15.24 -2.16
N PHE A 216 5.49 14.40 -2.74
CA PHE A 216 5.84 13.07 -3.18
C PHE A 216 5.93 13.00 -4.70
N ILE A 217 6.76 12.09 -5.17
CA ILE A 217 6.80 11.68 -6.57
C ILE A 217 6.98 10.16 -6.62
N SER A 218 6.07 9.46 -7.27
CA SER A 218 6.21 8.02 -7.52
C SER A 218 7.26 7.77 -8.61
N PHE A 219 7.80 6.55 -8.64
CA PHE A 219 8.75 6.17 -9.69
C PHE A 219 8.15 6.33 -11.10
N GLY A 220 6.87 6.03 -11.29
CA GLY A 220 6.18 6.22 -12.57
C GLY A 220 6.08 7.69 -12.97
N GLU A 221 5.69 8.57 -12.05
CA GLU A 221 5.64 10.02 -12.29
C GLU A 221 7.02 10.60 -12.60
N LEU A 222 8.08 10.10 -11.94
CA LEU A 222 9.45 10.53 -12.22
C LEU A 222 9.86 10.20 -13.66
N LEU A 223 9.55 8.98 -14.15
CA LEU A 223 9.85 8.59 -15.53
C LEU A 223 9.15 9.48 -16.55
N VAL A 224 7.89 9.83 -16.31
CA VAL A 224 7.12 10.75 -17.17
C VAL A 224 7.70 12.17 -17.10
N LYS A 225 7.96 12.69 -15.91
CA LYS A 225 8.53 14.03 -15.68
C LYS A 225 9.87 14.20 -16.38
N GLN A 226 10.69 13.16 -16.42
CA GLN A 226 12.00 13.15 -17.11
C GLN A 226 11.89 12.75 -18.60
N ASN A 227 10.66 12.63 -19.14
CA ASN A 227 10.38 12.25 -20.52
C ASN A 227 11.16 11.01 -20.97
N MET A 228 11.28 10.01 -20.08
CA MET A 228 12.03 8.78 -20.35
C MET A 228 11.30 7.93 -21.39
N LYS A 229 12.00 7.50 -22.43
CA LYS A 229 11.44 6.69 -23.53
C LYS A 229 12.05 5.29 -23.54
N PHE A 230 11.22 4.30 -23.82
CA PHE A 230 11.61 2.90 -23.74
C PHE A 230 11.22 2.14 -25.01
N LYS A 231 12.00 1.10 -25.36
CA LYS A 231 11.64 0.18 -26.44
C LYS A 231 11.79 -1.26 -25.95
N PHE A 232 10.69 -2.00 -25.97
CA PHE A 232 10.70 -3.42 -25.66
C PHE A 232 11.27 -4.24 -26.82
N PRO A 233 12.04 -5.31 -26.54
CA PRO A 233 12.71 -6.13 -27.59
C PRO A 233 11.71 -6.75 -28.58
N LYS A 234 10.50 -7.05 -28.12
CA LYS A 234 9.40 -7.64 -28.90
C LYS A 234 8.08 -7.00 -28.50
N PRO A 235 7.04 -7.05 -29.34
CA PRO A 235 5.69 -6.67 -28.94
C PRO A 235 5.21 -7.46 -27.73
N ILE A 236 4.64 -6.79 -26.76
CA ILE A 236 4.08 -7.37 -25.53
C ILE A 236 2.73 -6.75 -25.21
N LYS A 237 1.87 -7.53 -24.59
CA LYS A 237 0.58 -7.10 -24.06
C LYS A 237 0.69 -6.94 -22.55
N VAL A 238 0.26 -5.80 -22.05
CA VAL A 238 0.33 -5.48 -20.62
C VAL A 238 -0.98 -4.95 -20.10
N THR A 239 -1.31 -5.34 -18.87
CA THR A 239 -2.40 -4.73 -18.11
C THR A 239 -1.87 -4.16 -16.80
N PHE A 240 -2.60 -3.25 -16.17
CA PHE A 240 -2.20 -2.59 -14.94
C PHE A 240 -3.19 -2.89 -13.81
N HIS A 241 -2.66 -3.29 -12.67
CA HIS A 241 -3.42 -3.35 -11.43
C HIS A 241 -3.12 -2.11 -10.59
N LYS A 242 -4.12 -1.25 -10.40
CA LYS A 242 -4.03 -0.09 -9.52
C LYS A 242 -4.08 -0.54 -8.06
N PRO A 243 -3.00 -0.37 -7.28
CA PRO A 243 -3.03 -0.64 -5.85
C PRO A 243 -4.05 0.25 -5.14
N CYS A 244 -4.74 -0.28 -4.14
CA CYS A 244 -5.74 0.47 -3.37
C CYS A 244 -5.17 1.67 -2.60
N HIS A 245 -3.86 1.76 -2.41
CA HIS A 245 -3.16 2.87 -1.79
C HIS A 245 -2.53 3.85 -2.81
N LEU A 246 -2.75 3.65 -4.09
CA LEU A 246 -2.32 4.57 -5.15
C LEU A 246 -3.44 5.59 -5.38
N GLU A 247 -3.21 6.85 -5.00
CA GLU A 247 -4.21 7.92 -5.12
C GLU A 247 -4.52 8.22 -6.60
N SER A 248 -3.48 8.47 -7.39
CA SER A 248 -3.60 8.70 -8.83
C SER A 248 -2.69 7.75 -9.61
N ASP A 249 -3.15 7.36 -10.79
CA ASP A 249 -2.43 6.63 -11.82
C ASP A 249 -2.26 7.45 -13.12
N ASP A 250 -2.37 8.77 -13.04
CA ASP A 250 -2.26 9.70 -14.16
C ASP A 250 -0.94 9.57 -14.94
N PHE A 251 0.10 9.05 -14.29
CA PHE A 251 1.38 8.74 -14.94
C PHE A 251 1.29 7.58 -15.94
N LEU A 252 0.29 6.69 -15.81
CA LEU A 252 0.27 5.43 -16.54
C LEU A 252 0.17 5.64 -18.05
N LYS A 253 -0.81 6.43 -18.49
CA LYS A 253 -1.04 6.69 -19.91
C LYS A 253 0.16 7.38 -20.58
N PRO A 254 0.71 8.50 -20.07
CA PRO A 254 1.91 9.11 -20.65
C PRO A 254 3.12 8.20 -20.65
N LEU A 255 3.29 7.36 -19.61
CA LEU A 255 4.39 6.40 -19.55
C LEU A 255 4.26 5.33 -20.65
N LEU A 256 3.06 4.81 -20.88
CA LEU A 256 2.81 3.81 -21.93
C LEU A 256 3.00 4.39 -23.33
N GLU A 257 2.62 5.66 -23.57
CA GLU A 257 2.88 6.38 -24.81
C GLU A 257 4.39 6.52 -25.10
N ASN A 258 5.20 6.60 -24.04
CA ASN A 258 6.66 6.62 -24.12
C ASN A 258 7.28 5.21 -24.29
N CYS A 259 6.48 4.13 -24.35
CA CYS A 259 6.94 2.76 -24.50
C CYS A 259 6.63 2.22 -25.89
N LYS A 260 7.66 1.94 -26.71
CA LYS A 260 7.49 1.27 -28.02
C LYS A 260 7.35 -0.24 -27.83
N ASN A 261 6.52 -0.88 -28.68
CA ASN A 261 6.21 -2.31 -28.68
C ASN A 261 5.43 -2.76 -27.43
N VAL A 262 4.57 -1.90 -26.88
CA VAL A 262 3.67 -2.21 -25.77
C VAL A 262 2.24 -1.98 -26.22
N GLU A 263 1.38 -2.97 -26.05
CA GLU A 263 -0.07 -2.88 -26.17
C GLU A 263 -0.67 -2.92 -24.76
N TYR A 264 -1.34 -1.84 -24.38
CA TYR A 264 -2.06 -1.80 -23.09
C TYR A 264 -3.48 -2.33 -23.25
N ILE A 265 -3.86 -3.26 -22.38
CA ILE A 265 -5.20 -3.82 -22.32
C ILE A 265 -5.80 -3.49 -20.96
N GLU A 266 -6.84 -2.68 -20.96
CA GLU A 266 -7.51 -2.30 -19.72
C GLU A 266 -8.20 -3.51 -19.09
N MET A 267 -8.04 -3.66 -17.77
CA MET A 267 -8.64 -4.73 -16.99
C MET A 267 -9.97 -4.27 -16.40
N GLU A 268 -10.97 -5.13 -16.43
CA GLU A 268 -12.20 -4.90 -15.69
C GLU A 268 -11.90 -4.78 -14.17
N ASN A 269 -12.48 -3.76 -13.52
CA ASN A 269 -12.26 -3.49 -12.09
C ASN A 269 -10.76 -3.42 -11.72
N TYR A 270 -9.96 -2.73 -12.53
CA TYR A 270 -8.50 -2.67 -12.41
C TYR A 270 -8.01 -2.13 -11.04
N ASP A 271 -8.83 -1.34 -10.34
CA ASP A 271 -8.60 -0.75 -9.03
C ASP A 271 -9.16 -1.58 -7.85
N ASP A 272 -9.79 -2.73 -8.11
CA ASP A 272 -10.24 -3.64 -7.06
C ASP A 272 -9.07 -4.29 -6.33
N CYS A 273 -9.21 -4.46 -5.01
CA CYS A 273 -8.16 -4.98 -4.14
C CYS A 273 -7.66 -6.36 -4.59
N CYS A 274 -6.34 -6.56 -4.55
CA CYS A 274 -5.70 -7.85 -4.84
C CYS A 274 -5.95 -8.94 -3.78
N GLY A 275 -6.65 -8.61 -2.68
CA GLY A 275 -6.94 -9.54 -1.58
C GLY A 275 -5.81 -9.73 -0.57
N PHE A 276 -4.61 -9.19 -0.81
CA PHE A 276 -3.44 -9.39 0.06
C PHE A 276 -3.17 -8.14 0.90
N ALA A 277 -3.44 -8.20 2.19
CA ALA A 277 -3.16 -7.12 3.14
C ALA A 277 -2.36 -7.66 4.33
N GLY A 278 -1.17 -8.20 4.06
CA GLY A 278 -0.23 -8.67 5.07
C GLY A 278 -0.86 -9.62 6.09
N GLU A 279 -1.09 -9.14 7.30
CA GLU A 279 -1.70 -9.91 8.40
C GLU A 279 -3.09 -10.47 8.06
N PHE A 280 -3.88 -9.76 7.25
CA PHE A 280 -5.19 -10.23 6.82
C PHE A 280 -5.09 -11.53 6.02
N ALA A 281 -4.14 -11.63 5.10
CA ALA A 281 -3.94 -12.82 4.28
C ALA A 281 -3.57 -14.06 5.12
N ILE A 282 -2.89 -13.84 6.25
CA ILE A 282 -2.53 -14.92 7.19
C ILE A 282 -3.75 -15.33 8.03
N LYS A 283 -4.41 -14.34 8.65
CA LYS A 283 -5.55 -14.59 9.56
C LYS A 283 -6.82 -15.05 8.84
N ASN A 284 -7.04 -14.56 7.63
CA ASN A 284 -8.26 -14.76 6.84
C ASN A 284 -7.94 -15.37 5.47
N HIS A 285 -7.05 -16.37 5.44
CA HIS A 285 -6.48 -16.93 4.22
C HIS A 285 -7.54 -17.32 3.16
N LYS A 286 -8.63 -17.96 3.56
CA LYS A 286 -9.70 -18.38 2.64
C LYS A 286 -10.35 -17.19 1.93
N ILE A 287 -10.65 -16.11 2.65
CA ILE A 287 -11.24 -14.89 2.09
C ILE A 287 -10.22 -14.18 1.21
N SER A 288 -8.98 -14.07 1.66
CA SER A 288 -7.88 -13.50 0.88
C SER A 288 -7.71 -14.22 -0.46
N MET A 289 -7.71 -15.55 -0.45
CA MET A 289 -7.62 -16.39 -1.67
C MET A 289 -8.80 -16.20 -2.60
N ALA A 290 -10.04 -16.09 -2.08
CA ALA A 290 -11.22 -15.89 -2.90
C ALA A 290 -11.15 -14.55 -3.66
N ILE A 291 -10.84 -13.46 -2.95
CA ILE A 291 -10.66 -12.13 -3.54
C ILE A 291 -9.51 -12.13 -4.57
N SER A 292 -8.38 -12.77 -4.24
CA SER A 292 -7.23 -12.86 -5.17
C SER A 292 -7.57 -13.64 -6.43
N LYS A 293 -8.36 -14.70 -6.35
CA LYS A 293 -8.81 -15.50 -7.50
C LYS A 293 -9.77 -14.73 -8.41
N GLU A 294 -10.71 -13.97 -7.84
CA GLU A 294 -11.60 -13.11 -8.60
C GLU A 294 -10.78 -12.07 -9.40
N LYS A 295 -9.84 -11.39 -8.72
CA LYS A 295 -8.94 -10.44 -9.38
C LYS A 295 -8.07 -11.10 -10.46
N ALA A 296 -7.57 -12.31 -10.20
CA ALA A 296 -6.81 -13.08 -11.17
C ALA A 296 -7.62 -13.42 -12.42
N GLN A 297 -8.92 -13.69 -12.29
CA GLN A 297 -9.77 -13.95 -13.44
C GLN A 297 -9.90 -12.72 -14.33
N ASN A 298 -10.07 -11.51 -13.76
CA ASN A 298 -10.09 -10.26 -14.53
C ASN A 298 -8.78 -10.04 -15.30
N ILE A 299 -7.64 -10.36 -14.68
CA ILE A 299 -6.34 -10.30 -15.36
C ILE A 299 -6.25 -11.31 -16.51
N ILE A 300 -6.63 -12.56 -16.29
CA ILE A 300 -6.59 -13.61 -17.31
C ILE A 300 -7.46 -13.25 -18.51
N ASN A 301 -8.62 -12.66 -18.26
CA ASN A 301 -9.57 -12.25 -19.30
C ASN A 301 -9.00 -11.17 -20.24
N THR A 302 -7.99 -10.40 -19.82
CA THR A 302 -7.32 -9.42 -20.69
C THR A 302 -6.47 -10.09 -21.77
N GLY A 303 -6.03 -11.32 -21.60
CA GLY A 303 -5.07 -11.98 -22.48
C GLY A 303 -3.68 -11.31 -22.48
N ALA A 304 -3.37 -10.51 -21.46
CA ALA A 304 -2.08 -9.83 -21.34
C ALA A 304 -0.95 -10.82 -20.96
N ASP A 305 0.26 -10.57 -21.48
CA ASP A 305 1.46 -11.32 -21.12
C ASP A 305 1.92 -11.01 -19.69
N TYR A 306 1.71 -9.76 -19.27
CA TYR A 306 2.13 -9.25 -17.96
C TYR A 306 1.03 -8.43 -17.30
N VAL A 307 0.94 -8.54 -15.96
CA VAL A 307 0.25 -7.55 -15.13
C VAL A 307 1.28 -6.75 -14.34
N VAL A 308 1.20 -5.42 -14.44
CA VAL A 308 2.11 -4.49 -13.76
C VAL A 308 1.41 -3.85 -12.58
N THR A 309 2.14 -3.63 -11.49
CA THR A 309 1.64 -2.91 -10.30
C THR A 309 2.76 -2.15 -9.60
N THR A 310 2.41 -1.13 -8.80
CA THR A 310 3.35 -0.31 -8.03
C THR A 310 3.37 -0.66 -6.54
N CYS A 311 2.88 -1.85 -6.16
CA CYS A 311 2.86 -2.28 -4.76
C CYS A 311 3.38 -3.70 -4.60
N PRO A 312 4.47 -3.93 -3.83
CA PRO A 312 5.02 -5.26 -3.59
C PRO A 312 4.04 -6.24 -2.92
N ALA A 313 3.17 -5.74 -2.03
CA ALA A 313 2.13 -6.58 -1.43
C ALA A 313 1.11 -7.06 -2.47
N CYS A 314 0.78 -6.21 -3.47
CA CYS A 314 -0.09 -6.61 -4.58
C CYS A 314 0.58 -7.67 -5.46
N ILE A 315 1.91 -7.62 -5.67
CA ILE A 315 2.63 -8.67 -6.40
C ILE A 315 2.38 -10.04 -5.74
N LEU A 316 2.47 -10.11 -4.41
CA LEU A 316 2.22 -11.35 -3.67
C LEU A 316 0.76 -11.81 -3.82
N GLY A 317 -0.21 -10.90 -3.65
CA GLY A 317 -1.63 -11.20 -3.77
C GLY A 317 -2.02 -11.66 -5.17
N LEU A 318 -1.54 -10.99 -6.21
CA LEU A 318 -1.81 -11.34 -7.60
C LEU A 318 -1.19 -12.69 -7.97
N ASN A 319 0.06 -12.95 -7.57
CA ASN A 319 0.71 -14.26 -7.77
C ASN A 319 -0.06 -15.40 -7.09
N GLN A 320 -0.59 -15.14 -5.87
CA GLN A 320 -1.42 -16.10 -5.14
C GLN A 320 -2.69 -16.49 -5.91
N GLY A 321 -3.33 -15.54 -6.58
CA GLY A 321 -4.53 -15.80 -7.40
C GLY A 321 -4.23 -16.38 -8.76
N LEU A 322 -3.20 -15.89 -9.44
CA LEU A 322 -2.84 -16.23 -10.83
C LEU A 322 -2.18 -17.62 -10.96
N LEU A 323 -1.50 -18.10 -9.92
CA LEU A 323 -0.79 -19.39 -9.93
C LEU A 323 0.15 -19.55 -11.14
N GLY A 324 0.80 -18.47 -11.58
CA GLY A 324 1.76 -18.46 -12.68
C GLY A 324 1.16 -18.33 -14.10
N LYS A 325 -0.18 -18.21 -14.25
CA LYS A 325 -0.83 -18.08 -15.57
C LYS A 325 -0.48 -16.78 -16.29
N VAL A 326 -0.32 -15.69 -15.58
CA VAL A 326 0.16 -14.40 -16.09
C VAL A 326 1.30 -13.94 -15.18
N LYS A 327 2.35 -13.39 -15.75
CA LYS A 327 3.51 -12.92 -14.97
C LYS A 327 3.22 -11.58 -14.33
N VAL A 328 3.38 -11.49 -13.01
CA VAL A 328 3.23 -10.25 -12.24
C VAL A 328 4.56 -9.54 -12.12
N LEU A 329 4.60 -8.27 -12.47
CA LEU A 329 5.81 -7.44 -12.40
C LEU A 329 5.56 -6.18 -11.57
N SER A 330 6.58 -5.73 -10.85
CA SER A 330 6.62 -4.34 -10.40
C SER A 330 6.80 -3.41 -11.61
N LEU A 331 6.43 -2.14 -11.45
CA LEU A 331 6.70 -1.15 -12.51
C LEU A 331 8.20 -1.08 -12.85
N THR A 332 9.06 -1.19 -11.85
CA THR A 332 10.52 -1.17 -12.04
C THR A 332 11.03 -2.41 -12.77
N ASP A 333 10.49 -3.60 -12.47
CA ASP A 333 10.84 -4.82 -13.20
C ASP A 333 10.35 -4.74 -14.66
N PHE A 334 9.13 -4.24 -14.89
CA PHE A 334 8.57 -4.05 -16.21
C PHE A 334 9.46 -3.14 -17.09
N ILE A 335 9.82 -1.96 -16.59
CA ILE A 335 10.69 -1.02 -17.28
C ILE A 335 12.09 -1.61 -17.53
N SER A 336 12.58 -2.47 -16.62
CA SER A 336 13.88 -3.15 -16.76
C SER A 336 13.93 -4.15 -17.92
N LEU A 337 12.79 -4.58 -18.47
CA LEU A 337 12.73 -5.43 -19.67
C LEU A 337 12.98 -4.65 -20.96
N ALA A 338 12.91 -3.34 -20.90
CA ALA A 338 13.04 -2.47 -22.07
C ALA A 338 14.46 -1.88 -22.20
N HIS A 339 14.81 -1.50 -23.43
CA HIS A 339 15.97 -0.66 -23.71
C HIS A 339 15.57 0.81 -23.59
N LEU A 340 16.39 1.59 -22.90
CA LEU A 340 16.23 3.04 -22.83
C LEU A 340 16.56 3.61 -24.22
N LEU A 341 15.70 4.49 -24.72
CA LEU A 341 15.94 5.25 -25.93
C LEU A 341 16.58 6.59 -25.53
N SER A 342 17.66 6.93 -26.21
CA SER A 342 18.35 8.23 -26.11
C SER A 342 17.49 9.36 -26.67
#